data_0a36da8290f89d5331d8d5867fa17c89
#
_entry.id   0a36da8290f89d5331d8d5867fa17c89
#
_cell.length_a   1.000
_cell.length_b   1.000
_cell.length_c   1.000
_cell.angle_alpha   90.00
_cell.angle_beta   90.00
_cell.angle_gamma   90.00
#
_symmetry.space_group_name_H-M   'P 1'
#
loop_
_entity.id
_entity.type
_entity.pdbx_description
1 polymer ?
#
loop_
_entity_poly.entity_id
_entity_poly.type
_entity_poly.pdbx_seq_one_letter_code
_entity_poly.pdbx_strand_id
1 'polypeptide(L)'
;MLSRAARPALRAGAAVSSRLIKGHDNRAAAPGAATFATLREIETRLKSIRNIEKITNTMKIVASTKLNRAQRAMTESRGYGATSNEVFTSAETKPLEAEGKKKLVIVCSSDKGLCGGVHSGLARFIRRRAATEPEFDIVIIGEKAKAQLSRTNSKDIVLNFSGVGKDIPTFAEAAAIADQITQLKGDYASVEILYNKFINATSYEPTIIEAFSEEAILASPNFSAFEVDEEVLPNLREYALANSLYWALCEGHACEISARRNAMDNASKNAGEMISKYQILFNRTRQAVITGELVEIITGATASADM
;
A
#
# COMPACT_ATOMS: atom_id res chain seq x y z
N MET A 1 -44.36 40.73 25.74
CA MET A 1 -43.40 41.83 25.91
C MET A 1 -42.15 41.45 25.17
N LEU A 2 -41.99 41.77 23.95
CA LEU A 2 -41.34 42.91 23.27
C LEU A 2 -39.98 43.30 23.85
N SER A 3 -38.89 43.01 23.10
CA SER A 3 -37.77 43.89 22.77
C SER A 3 -36.71 43.03 22.02
N ARG A 4 -36.48 43.11 20.76
CA ARG A 4 -36.00 44.07 19.75
C ARG A 4 -34.60 44.63 20.04
N ALA A 5 -33.76 44.43 19.01
CA ALA A 5 -32.57 45.18 18.55
C ALA A 5 -31.22 44.72 19.16
N ALA A 6 -30.11 44.64 18.44
CA ALA A 6 -29.64 45.42 17.31
C ALA A 6 -28.48 44.65 16.58
N ARG A 7 -28.41 44.81 15.28
CA ARG A 7 -27.19 44.59 14.45
C ARG A 7 -26.31 45.84 14.52
N PRO A 8 -25.00 45.73 14.44
CA PRO A 8 -24.18 46.76 13.84
C PRO A 8 -23.49 46.33 12.55
N ALA A 9 -23.61 47.22 11.69
CA ALA A 9 -23.14 47.69 10.42
C ALA A 9 -21.73 47.23 9.97
N LEU A 10 -21.70 46.99 8.68
CA LEU A 10 -20.55 46.98 7.76
C LEU A 10 -19.58 48.17 7.97
N ARG A 11 -18.30 47.87 7.94
CA ARG A 11 -17.28 48.82 7.53
C ARG A 11 -16.45 48.24 6.37
N ALA A 12 -16.61 48.85 5.21
CA ALA A 12 -15.82 48.68 4.01
C ALA A 12 -14.46 49.35 4.19
N GLY A 13 -13.47 48.82 3.44
CA GLY A 13 -12.29 49.58 3.10
C GLY A 13 -10.98 48.84 3.26
N ALA A 14 -10.56 48.11 2.26
CA ALA A 14 -9.15 47.92 1.96
C ALA A 14 -8.96 47.80 0.46
N ALA A 15 -8.23 48.74 -0.10
CA ALA A 15 -7.94 48.94 -1.50
C ALA A 15 -7.19 47.71 -2.08
N VAL A 16 -7.73 47.15 -3.14
CA VAL A 16 -7.03 46.15 -3.96
C VAL A 16 -6.23 46.89 -5.00
N SER A 17 -4.91 46.82 -4.85
CA SER A 17 -3.93 47.27 -5.81
C SER A 17 -4.12 46.53 -7.14
N SER A 18 -4.55 47.22 -8.15
CA SER A 18 -4.62 46.77 -9.54
C SER A 18 -3.20 46.56 -10.12
N ARG A 19 -2.69 45.36 -10.08
CA ARG A 19 -1.57 44.98 -10.93
C ARG A 19 -2.09 44.74 -12.36
N LEU A 20 -1.66 45.61 -13.26
CA LEU A 20 -1.77 45.45 -14.70
C LEU A 20 -1.25 44.06 -15.12
N ILE A 21 -2.17 43.19 -15.46
CA ILE A 21 -1.86 41.97 -16.21
C ILE A 21 -1.75 42.41 -17.66
N LYS A 22 -0.51 42.38 -18.18
CA LYS A 22 -0.22 42.55 -19.61
C LYS A 22 -1.08 41.57 -20.39
N GLY A 23 -1.84 42.11 -21.36
CA GLY A 23 -2.65 41.34 -22.28
C GLY A 23 -1.82 40.26 -22.95
N HIS A 24 -2.15 39.01 -22.75
CA HIS A 24 -1.82 37.94 -23.65
C HIS A 24 -2.85 38.03 -24.76
N ASP A 25 -2.37 38.29 -25.96
CA ASP A 25 -3.13 38.21 -27.20
C ASP A 25 -3.87 36.86 -27.25
N ASN A 26 -5.14 36.91 -26.90
CA ASN A 26 -6.09 35.84 -27.14
C ASN A 26 -6.36 35.84 -28.65
N ARG A 27 -5.41 35.35 -29.45
CA ARG A 27 -5.77 34.83 -30.76
C ARG A 27 -6.74 33.68 -30.52
N ALA A 28 -8.01 33.96 -30.76
CA ALA A 28 -9.05 32.96 -30.80
C ALA A 28 -8.55 31.81 -31.70
N ALA A 29 -8.13 30.72 -31.09
CA ALA A 29 -7.85 29.48 -31.79
C ALA A 29 -9.17 29.10 -32.47
N ALA A 30 -9.12 28.98 -33.80
CA ALA A 30 -10.26 28.54 -34.59
C ALA A 30 -10.86 27.28 -33.95
N PRO A 31 -12.20 27.16 -33.79
CA PRO A 31 -12.84 25.99 -33.26
C PRO A 31 -12.75 24.84 -34.26
N GLY A 32 -11.61 24.13 -34.28
CA GLY A 32 -11.36 23.08 -35.26
C GLY A 32 -10.11 22.25 -35.01
N ALA A 33 -9.20 22.71 -34.16
CA ALA A 33 -7.99 21.94 -33.81
C ALA A 33 -8.18 21.20 -32.48
N ALA A 34 -9.24 20.39 -32.36
CA ALA A 34 -9.13 19.20 -31.53
C ALA A 34 -8.01 18.39 -32.19
N THR A 35 -6.82 18.34 -31.57
CA THR A 35 -5.72 17.50 -32.00
C THR A 35 -6.21 16.06 -31.93
N PHE A 36 -6.79 15.61 -33.03
CA PHE A 36 -7.09 14.18 -33.19
C PHE A 36 -5.74 13.48 -33.11
N ALA A 37 -5.59 12.62 -32.12
CA ALA A 37 -4.40 11.79 -32.05
C ALA A 37 -4.20 11.16 -33.42
N THR A 38 -3.02 11.30 -34.00
CA THR A 38 -2.73 10.81 -35.36
C THR A 38 -2.99 9.30 -35.37
N LEU A 39 -3.39 8.75 -36.50
CA LEU A 39 -3.64 7.31 -36.66
C LEU A 39 -2.47 6.48 -36.14
N ARG A 40 -1.24 6.94 -36.35
CA ARG A 40 -0.01 6.33 -35.86
C ARG A 40 0.09 6.35 -34.31
N GLU A 41 -0.35 7.41 -33.66
CA GLU A 41 -0.37 7.49 -32.19
C GLU A 41 -1.38 6.51 -31.59
N ILE A 42 -2.57 6.40 -32.19
CA ILE A 42 -3.60 5.45 -31.77
C ILE A 42 -3.09 4.02 -31.93
N GLU A 43 -2.43 3.71 -33.05
CA GLU A 43 -1.83 2.40 -33.32
C GLU A 43 -0.73 2.07 -32.29
N THR A 44 0.16 3.01 -31.99
CA THR A 44 1.22 2.85 -31.00
C THR A 44 0.65 2.61 -29.61
N ARG A 45 -0.39 3.36 -29.20
CA ARG A 45 -1.10 3.14 -27.94
C ARG A 45 -1.77 1.77 -27.90
N LEU A 46 -2.43 1.35 -28.96
CA LEU A 46 -3.05 0.05 -29.07
C LEU A 46 -2.04 -1.10 -28.88
N LYS A 47 -0.87 -0.98 -29.53
CA LYS A 47 0.23 -1.94 -29.37
C LYS A 47 0.75 -1.99 -27.93
N SER A 48 0.91 -0.82 -27.29
CA SER A 48 1.34 -0.72 -25.90
C SER A 48 0.34 -1.36 -24.93
N ILE A 49 -0.97 -1.11 -25.10
CA ILE A 49 -2.01 -1.68 -24.24
C ILE A 49 -2.09 -3.21 -24.43
N ARG A 50 -1.94 -3.73 -25.65
CA ARG A 50 -1.85 -5.19 -25.89
C ARG A 50 -0.66 -5.83 -25.19
N ASN A 51 0.48 -5.14 -25.14
CA ASN A 51 1.64 -5.61 -24.39
C ASN A 51 1.37 -5.62 -22.89
N ILE A 52 0.72 -4.57 -22.35
CA ILE A 52 0.32 -4.49 -20.94
C ILE A 52 -0.62 -5.65 -20.59
N GLU A 53 -1.63 -5.93 -21.44
CA GLU A 53 -2.54 -7.06 -21.23
C GLU A 53 -1.79 -8.39 -21.13
N LYS A 54 -0.86 -8.66 -22.05
CA LYS A 54 -0.04 -9.87 -22.03
C LYS A 54 0.81 -9.98 -20.75
N ILE A 55 1.45 -8.88 -20.36
CA ILE A 55 2.29 -8.82 -19.15
C ILE A 55 1.43 -9.06 -17.90
N THR A 56 0.30 -8.36 -17.76
CA THR A 56 -0.58 -8.50 -16.60
C THR A 56 -1.17 -9.91 -16.50
N ASN A 57 -1.57 -10.50 -17.62
CA ASN A 57 -2.06 -11.88 -17.64
C ASN A 57 -0.97 -12.89 -17.26
N THR A 58 0.26 -12.72 -17.75
CA THR A 58 1.39 -13.54 -17.35
C THR A 58 1.68 -13.40 -15.85
N MET A 59 1.69 -12.18 -15.33
CA MET A 59 1.89 -11.92 -13.90
C MET A 59 0.79 -12.54 -13.03
N LYS A 60 -0.47 -12.52 -13.49
CA LYS A 60 -1.59 -13.21 -12.84
C LYS A 60 -1.32 -14.71 -12.73
N ILE A 61 -0.87 -15.35 -13.83
CA ILE A 61 -0.57 -16.79 -13.86
C ILE A 61 0.57 -17.11 -12.88
N VAL A 62 1.66 -16.33 -12.91
CA VAL A 62 2.79 -16.50 -11.98
C VAL A 62 2.37 -16.30 -10.53
N ALA A 63 1.53 -15.31 -10.23
CA ALA A 63 1.00 -15.12 -8.89
C ALA A 63 0.10 -16.30 -8.45
N SER A 64 -0.72 -16.84 -9.36
CA SER A 64 -1.58 -17.99 -9.08
C SER A 64 -0.78 -19.26 -8.77
N THR A 65 0.32 -19.51 -9.47
CA THR A 65 1.18 -20.68 -9.19
C THR A 65 1.89 -20.58 -7.84
N LYS A 66 2.27 -19.36 -7.44
CA LYS A 66 2.92 -19.12 -6.14
C LYS A 66 1.94 -19.11 -4.96
N LEU A 67 0.66 -18.82 -5.21
CA LEU A 67 -0.34 -18.64 -4.15
C LEU A 67 -0.52 -19.88 -3.30
N ASN A 68 -0.67 -21.05 -3.90
CA ASN A 68 -0.86 -22.30 -3.18
C ASN A 68 0.30 -22.61 -2.21
N ARG A 69 1.53 -22.32 -2.65
CA ARG A 69 2.72 -22.51 -1.84
C ARG A 69 2.80 -21.51 -0.69
N ALA A 70 2.44 -20.25 -0.95
CA ALA A 70 2.37 -19.21 0.07
C ALA A 70 1.27 -19.51 1.11
N GLN A 71 0.12 -20.03 0.68
CA GLN A 71 -0.97 -20.42 1.58
C GLN A 71 -0.61 -21.60 2.47
N ARG A 72 0.13 -22.59 1.97
CA ARG A 72 0.64 -23.68 2.80
C ARG A 72 1.58 -23.16 3.90
N ALA A 73 2.58 -22.37 3.51
CA ALA A 73 3.51 -21.77 4.47
C ALA A 73 2.78 -20.89 5.50
N MET A 74 1.75 -20.14 5.09
CA MET A 74 0.89 -19.38 6.00
C MET A 74 0.15 -20.28 6.99
N THR A 75 -0.43 -21.39 6.54
CA THR A 75 -1.16 -22.31 7.41
C THR A 75 -0.25 -22.95 8.44
N GLU A 76 0.94 -23.37 8.01
CA GLU A 76 1.97 -23.94 8.88
C GLU A 76 2.46 -22.89 9.90
N SER A 77 2.76 -21.67 9.48
CA SER A 77 3.21 -20.60 10.35
C SER A 77 2.13 -20.14 11.36
N ARG A 78 0.86 -20.14 10.96
CA ARG A 78 -0.27 -19.86 11.88
C ARG A 78 -0.36 -20.89 13.01
N GLY A 79 -0.29 -22.17 12.68
CA GLY A 79 -0.29 -23.24 13.67
C GLY A 79 0.85 -23.06 14.68
N TYR A 80 2.04 -22.82 14.16
CA TYR A 80 3.23 -22.61 14.97
C TYR A 80 3.14 -21.35 15.85
N GLY A 81 2.74 -20.20 15.28
CA GLY A 81 2.60 -18.94 16.02
C GLY A 81 1.46 -18.99 17.03
N ALA A 82 0.33 -19.63 16.73
CA ALA A 82 -0.77 -19.78 17.66
C ALA A 82 -0.37 -20.60 18.89
N THR A 83 0.30 -21.72 18.69
CA THR A 83 0.80 -22.58 19.79
C THR A 83 1.83 -21.84 20.66
N SER A 84 2.72 -21.07 20.04
CA SER A 84 3.70 -20.25 20.78
C SER A 84 3.03 -19.16 21.64
N ASN A 85 1.94 -18.55 21.14
CA ASN A 85 1.21 -17.52 21.86
C ASN A 85 0.17 -18.04 22.85
N GLU A 86 -0.09 -19.35 22.87
CA GLU A 86 -1.05 -19.98 23.78
C GLU A 86 -0.62 -19.81 25.25
N VAL A 87 0.67 -19.78 25.52
CA VAL A 87 1.23 -19.53 26.86
C VAL A 87 0.77 -18.17 27.39
N PHE A 88 0.89 -17.12 26.56
CA PHE A 88 0.49 -15.75 26.93
C PHE A 88 -1.02 -15.60 27.07
N THR A 89 -1.77 -16.30 26.21
CA THR A 89 -3.24 -16.33 26.31
C THR A 89 -3.71 -17.02 27.57
N SER A 90 -3.08 -18.15 27.94
CA SER A 90 -3.41 -18.90 29.16
C SER A 90 -2.97 -18.16 30.42
N ALA A 91 -1.87 -17.40 30.34
CA ALA A 91 -1.41 -16.55 31.44
C ALA A 91 -2.26 -15.27 31.59
N GLU A 92 -3.18 -14.98 30.65
CA GLU A 92 -3.95 -13.74 30.60
C GLU A 92 -3.05 -12.49 30.57
N THR A 93 -1.94 -12.58 29.85
CA THR A 93 -0.96 -11.48 29.75
C THR A 93 -1.58 -10.28 29.05
N LYS A 94 -1.44 -9.10 29.66
CA LYS A 94 -1.89 -7.83 29.10
C LYS A 94 -0.69 -6.92 28.88
N PRO A 95 -0.70 -6.10 27.81
CA PRO A 95 0.34 -5.12 27.62
C PRO A 95 0.35 -4.14 28.81
N LEU A 96 1.52 -3.85 29.34
CA LEU A 96 1.67 -2.84 30.38
C LEU A 96 1.57 -1.45 29.74
N GLU A 97 0.63 -0.66 30.20
CA GLU A 97 0.60 0.78 29.91
C GLU A 97 1.57 1.48 30.86
N ALA A 98 2.85 1.50 30.51
CA ALA A 98 3.85 2.24 31.29
C ALA A 98 3.82 3.71 30.87
N GLU A 99 3.37 4.58 31.78
CA GLU A 99 3.42 6.04 31.58
C GLU A 99 4.87 6.48 31.33
N GLY A 100 5.12 7.17 30.20
CA GLY A 100 6.42 7.71 29.84
C GLY A 100 7.33 6.79 29.00
N LYS A 101 6.98 5.53 28.74
CA LYS A 101 7.70 4.66 27.80
C LYS A 101 7.02 4.66 26.44
N LYS A 102 7.82 4.71 25.37
CA LYS A 102 7.32 4.64 23.99
C LYS A 102 6.90 3.22 23.62
N LYS A 103 6.01 3.10 22.65
CA LYS A 103 5.68 1.83 22.01
C LYS A 103 6.55 1.63 20.76
N LEU A 104 6.92 0.40 20.45
CA LEU A 104 7.60 0.03 19.21
C LEU A 104 6.62 -0.66 18.27
N VAL A 105 6.42 -0.09 17.10
CA VAL A 105 5.52 -0.66 16.09
C VAL A 105 6.33 -1.21 14.91
N ILE A 106 6.28 -2.51 14.72
CA ILE A 106 6.95 -3.21 13.62
C ILE A 106 5.95 -3.36 12.47
N VAL A 107 6.21 -2.74 11.33
CA VAL A 107 5.34 -2.78 10.16
C VAL A 107 5.84 -3.83 9.17
N CYS A 108 5.14 -4.94 9.07
CA CYS A 108 5.44 -6.04 8.14
C CYS A 108 4.83 -5.74 6.76
N SER A 109 5.67 -5.27 5.85
CA SER A 109 5.34 -4.99 4.45
C SER A 109 6.22 -5.84 3.52
N SER A 110 6.39 -5.44 2.27
CA SER A 110 7.30 -6.09 1.32
C SER A 110 7.98 -5.11 0.37
N ASP A 111 8.94 -5.62 -0.42
CA ASP A 111 9.66 -4.82 -1.41
C ASP A 111 8.97 -4.81 -2.78
N LYS A 112 8.12 -5.80 -3.06
CA LYS A 112 7.51 -5.99 -4.37
C LYS A 112 6.22 -5.17 -4.50
N GLY A 113 6.04 -4.54 -5.66
CA GLY A 113 4.84 -3.78 -5.99
C GLY A 113 3.78 -4.58 -6.76
N LEU A 114 2.83 -3.87 -7.33
CA LEU A 114 1.73 -4.40 -8.15
C LEU A 114 0.78 -5.35 -7.40
N CYS A 115 0.67 -5.17 -6.10
CA CYS A 115 -0.18 -5.94 -5.19
C CYS A 115 -1.38 -5.13 -4.65
N GLY A 116 -1.90 -4.22 -5.45
CA GLY A 116 -3.05 -3.39 -5.06
C GLY A 116 -2.76 -2.49 -3.86
N GLY A 117 -3.67 -2.49 -2.88
CA GLY A 117 -3.65 -1.60 -1.72
C GLY A 117 -2.96 -2.13 -0.46
N VAL A 118 -2.29 -3.29 -0.51
CA VAL A 118 -1.71 -3.98 0.66
C VAL A 118 -0.80 -3.06 1.48
N HIS A 119 0.17 -2.43 0.83
CA HIS A 119 1.12 -1.54 1.53
C HIS A 119 0.50 -0.21 1.95
N SER A 120 -0.38 0.34 1.11
CA SER A 120 -1.07 1.59 1.43
C SER A 120 -2.08 1.45 2.57
N GLY A 121 -2.62 0.25 2.78
CA GLY A 121 -3.44 -0.10 3.93
C GLY A 121 -2.68 0.05 5.24
N LEU A 122 -1.51 -0.59 5.34
CA LEU A 122 -0.61 -0.51 6.51
C LEU A 122 -0.16 0.94 6.77
N ALA A 123 0.29 1.64 5.73
CA ALA A 123 0.74 3.02 5.88
C ALA A 123 -0.40 3.97 6.31
N ARG A 124 -1.64 3.71 5.89
CA ARG A 124 -2.82 4.46 6.32
C ARG A 124 -3.16 4.17 7.78
N PHE A 125 -3.04 2.92 8.19
CA PHE A 125 -3.25 2.51 9.59
C PHE A 125 -2.28 3.26 10.51
N ILE A 126 -0.98 3.24 10.22
CA ILE A 126 0.05 3.97 10.99
C ILE A 126 -0.24 5.48 11.04
N ARG A 127 -0.58 6.10 9.90
CA ARG A 127 -0.89 7.54 9.87
C ARG A 127 -2.11 7.92 10.69
N ARG A 128 -3.12 7.06 10.73
CA ARG A 128 -4.29 7.28 11.60
C ARG A 128 -3.91 7.18 13.07
N ARG A 129 -3.10 6.18 13.40
CA ARG A 129 -2.63 5.97 14.76
C ARG A 129 -1.73 7.11 15.23
N ALA A 130 -0.81 7.59 14.41
CA ALA A 130 0.05 8.74 14.71
C ALA A 130 -0.71 10.04 15.00
N ALA A 131 -1.95 10.16 14.54
CA ALA A 131 -2.82 11.28 14.87
C ALA A 131 -3.46 11.16 16.27
N THR A 132 -3.58 9.93 16.79
CA THR A 132 -4.24 9.64 18.08
C THR A 132 -3.20 9.39 19.19
N GLU A 133 -2.13 8.68 18.87
CA GLU A 133 -1.04 8.30 19.77
C GLU A 133 0.28 8.82 19.17
N PRO A 134 0.80 9.99 19.57
CA PRO A 134 1.96 10.60 18.90
C PRO A 134 3.32 10.00 19.29
N GLU A 135 3.41 9.20 20.36
CA GLU A 135 4.68 8.71 20.91
C GLU A 135 4.90 7.21 20.65
N PHE A 136 5.30 6.86 19.43
CA PHE A 136 5.77 5.51 19.12
C PHE A 136 6.91 5.55 18.08
N ASP A 137 7.81 4.59 18.19
CA ASP A 137 8.88 4.40 17.23
C ASP A 137 8.48 3.30 16.22
N ILE A 138 8.96 3.42 14.97
CA ILE A 138 8.56 2.53 13.88
C ILE A 138 9.76 1.74 13.36
N VAL A 139 9.62 0.44 13.30
CA VAL A 139 10.49 -0.46 12.55
C VAL A 139 9.76 -0.89 11.28
N ILE A 140 10.38 -0.77 10.12
CA ILE A 140 9.75 -1.10 8.85
C ILE A 140 10.45 -2.30 8.22
N ILE A 141 9.68 -3.31 7.84
CA ILE A 141 10.12 -4.43 7.02
C ILE A 141 9.52 -4.23 5.62
N GLY A 142 10.36 -3.93 4.64
CA GLY A 142 9.98 -3.74 3.23
C GLY A 142 10.00 -2.29 2.74
N GLU A 143 10.56 -2.09 1.57
CA GLU A 143 10.77 -0.79 0.93
C GLU A 143 9.46 -0.06 0.56
N LYS A 144 8.38 -0.79 0.29
CA LYS A 144 7.11 -0.17 -0.15
C LYS A 144 6.42 0.62 0.96
N ALA A 145 6.41 0.11 2.19
CA ALA A 145 5.89 0.84 3.33
C ALA A 145 6.83 2.01 3.71
N LYS A 146 8.16 1.79 3.67
CA LYS A 146 9.15 2.83 3.90
C LYS A 146 8.94 4.04 2.98
N ALA A 147 8.80 3.82 1.69
CA ALA A 147 8.58 4.90 0.71
C ALA A 147 7.32 5.73 0.99
N GLN A 148 6.32 5.14 1.63
CA GLN A 148 5.07 5.82 1.97
C GLN A 148 5.13 6.51 3.34
N LEU A 149 5.80 5.91 4.33
CA LEU A 149 5.87 6.42 5.70
C LEU A 149 6.98 7.47 5.87
N SER A 150 8.08 7.37 5.13
CA SER A 150 9.18 8.35 5.18
C SER A 150 8.76 9.79 4.85
N ARG A 151 7.63 9.98 4.16
CA ARG A 151 7.09 11.30 3.85
C ARG A 151 6.36 11.96 5.01
N THR A 152 5.79 11.17 5.92
CA THR A 152 4.93 11.66 7.01
C THR A 152 5.57 11.43 8.38
N ASN A 153 6.22 10.29 8.58
CA ASN A 153 6.70 9.81 9.87
C ASN A 153 8.22 9.53 9.85
N SER A 154 9.00 10.38 9.15
CA SER A 154 10.45 10.17 9.00
C SER A 154 11.20 10.18 10.33
N LYS A 155 10.73 10.92 11.32
CA LYS A 155 11.37 11.06 12.64
C LYS A 155 11.18 9.84 13.54
N ASP A 156 10.09 9.12 13.31
CA ASP A 156 9.67 7.99 14.15
C ASP A 156 10.26 6.67 13.64
N ILE A 157 10.89 6.68 12.44
CA ILE A 157 11.48 5.47 11.84
C ILE A 157 12.88 5.26 12.42
N VAL A 158 13.04 4.20 13.21
CA VAL A 158 14.31 3.82 13.85
C VAL A 158 15.10 2.83 13.00
N LEU A 159 14.44 1.81 12.48
CA LEU A 159 15.08 0.77 11.66
C LEU A 159 14.27 0.48 10.40
N ASN A 160 14.98 0.01 9.37
CA ASN A 160 14.37 -0.48 8.16
C ASN A 160 15.09 -1.71 7.63
N PHE A 161 14.32 -2.74 7.31
CA PHE A 161 14.79 -3.98 6.69
C PHE A 161 14.30 -4.07 5.26
N SER A 162 15.16 -4.53 4.36
CA SER A 162 14.83 -4.78 2.95
C SER A 162 15.40 -6.12 2.49
N GLY A 163 14.85 -6.69 1.44
CA GLY A 163 15.30 -7.96 0.89
C GLY A 163 14.79 -9.19 1.65
N VAL A 164 13.86 -9.01 2.60
CA VAL A 164 13.26 -10.10 3.38
C VAL A 164 12.21 -10.84 2.56
N GLY A 165 12.18 -12.17 2.67
CA GLY A 165 11.15 -12.99 2.03
C GLY A 165 11.10 -12.86 0.52
N LYS A 166 12.25 -12.94 -0.18
CA LYS A 166 12.29 -12.84 -1.65
C LYS A 166 11.39 -13.88 -2.34
N ASP A 167 11.26 -15.04 -1.76
CA ASP A 167 10.32 -16.10 -2.20
C ASP A 167 9.32 -16.39 -1.08
N ILE A 168 9.64 -17.27 -0.13
CA ILE A 168 8.83 -17.51 1.08
C ILE A 168 9.68 -17.06 2.28
N PRO A 169 9.15 -16.27 3.22
CA PRO A 169 9.87 -15.93 4.44
C PRO A 169 10.28 -17.16 5.22
N THR A 170 11.48 -17.14 5.79
CA THR A 170 12.02 -18.22 6.62
C THR A 170 12.10 -17.79 8.07
N PHE A 171 12.07 -18.77 8.99
CA PHE A 171 12.25 -18.49 10.40
C PHE A 171 13.62 -17.83 10.70
N ALA A 172 14.67 -18.25 9.98
CA ALA A 172 15.99 -17.64 10.15
C ALA A 172 16.02 -16.14 9.80
N GLU A 173 15.27 -15.71 8.78
CA GLU A 173 15.12 -14.29 8.47
C GLU A 173 14.37 -13.54 9.59
N ALA A 174 13.32 -14.15 10.14
CA ALA A 174 12.56 -13.57 11.24
C ALA A 174 13.39 -13.47 12.53
N ALA A 175 14.17 -14.50 12.86
CA ALA A 175 15.08 -14.51 14.01
C ALA A 175 16.16 -13.42 13.87
N ALA A 176 16.80 -13.31 12.70
CA ALA A 176 17.80 -12.27 12.46
C ALA A 176 17.24 -10.84 12.60
N ILE A 177 15.96 -10.63 12.24
CA ILE A 177 15.27 -9.37 12.45
C ILE A 177 14.96 -9.15 13.93
N ALA A 178 14.51 -10.18 14.64
CA ALA A 178 14.23 -10.13 16.06
C ALA A 178 15.49 -9.75 16.86
N ASP A 179 16.64 -10.38 16.55
CA ASP A 179 17.94 -10.06 17.17
C ASP A 179 18.29 -8.58 17.02
N GLN A 180 18.14 -8.02 15.82
CA GLN A 180 18.41 -6.62 15.58
C GLN A 180 17.45 -5.69 16.33
N ILE A 181 16.20 -6.08 16.48
CA ILE A 181 15.19 -5.31 17.23
C ILE A 181 15.49 -5.37 18.73
N THR A 182 15.88 -6.51 19.25
CA THR A 182 16.24 -6.69 20.67
C THR A 182 17.49 -5.89 21.03
N GLN A 183 18.42 -5.70 20.09
CA GLN A 183 19.63 -4.87 20.26
C GLN A 183 19.36 -3.36 20.23
N LEU A 184 18.14 -2.91 19.90
CA LEU A 184 17.79 -1.50 19.95
C LEU A 184 17.89 -0.97 21.38
N LYS A 185 18.64 0.11 21.55
CA LYS A 185 18.79 0.81 22.82
C LYS A 185 17.55 1.67 23.15
N GLY A 186 16.39 1.05 23.22
CA GLY A 186 15.15 1.71 23.57
C GLY A 186 14.43 0.94 24.67
N ASP A 187 14.00 1.65 25.72
CA ASP A 187 13.14 1.06 26.74
C ASP A 187 11.69 1.20 26.26
N TYR A 188 11.19 0.16 25.57
CA TYR A 188 9.84 0.14 25.02
C TYR A 188 8.86 -0.55 25.97
N ALA A 189 7.72 0.10 26.21
CA ALA A 189 6.65 -0.46 27.04
C ALA A 189 6.04 -1.71 26.42
N SER A 190 5.83 -1.68 25.11
CA SER A 190 5.29 -2.81 24.35
C SER A 190 5.83 -2.81 22.93
N VAL A 191 5.90 -3.99 22.33
CA VAL A 191 6.26 -4.20 20.93
C VAL A 191 5.03 -4.71 20.19
N GLU A 192 4.64 -4.04 19.13
CA GLU A 192 3.46 -4.37 18.35
C GLU A 192 3.85 -4.68 16.91
N ILE A 193 3.37 -5.79 16.37
CA ILE A 193 3.64 -6.24 15.00
C ILE A 193 2.39 -5.98 14.17
N LEU A 194 2.45 -4.98 13.30
CA LEU A 194 1.39 -4.64 12.35
C LEU A 194 1.61 -5.39 11.04
N TYR A 195 0.66 -6.20 10.65
CA TYR A 195 0.69 -6.99 9.42
C TYR A 195 -0.69 -7.06 8.77
N ASN A 196 -0.76 -7.61 7.56
CA ASN A 196 -2.04 -7.88 6.89
C ASN A 196 -2.48 -9.31 7.17
N LYS A 197 -3.56 -9.48 7.94
CA LYS A 197 -4.19 -10.76 8.20
C LYS A 197 -4.93 -11.26 6.98
N PHE A 198 -4.69 -12.48 6.57
CA PHE A 198 -5.36 -13.12 5.46
C PHE A 198 -6.75 -13.64 5.88
N ILE A 199 -7.82 -13.09 5.33
CA ILE A 199 -9.19 -13.55 5.57
C ILE A 199 -9.59 -14.54 4.47
N ASN A 200 -9.47 -14.12 3.22
CA ASN A 200 -9.76 -14.96 2.06
C ASN A 200 -8.95 -14.50 0.83
N ALA A 201 -9.11 -15.17 -0.30
CA ALA A 201 -8.37 -14.87 -1.52
C ALA A 201 -8.61 -13.46 -2.09
N THR A 202 -9.62 -12.72 -1.61
CA THR A 202 -9.97 -11.38 -2.08
C THR A 202 -9.82 -10.32 -1.01
N SER A 203 -9.85 -10.69 0.28
CA SER A 203 -9.84 -9.75 1.40
C SER A 203 -8.75 -10.05 2.41
N TYR A 204 -8.19 -8.99 2.93
CA TYR A 204 -7.19 -8.96 4.00
C TYR A 204 -7.45 -7.74 4.88
N GLU A 205 -7.00 -7.78 6.12
CA GLU A 205 -7.21 -6.71 7.10
C GLU A 205 -5.90 -6.41 7.84
N PRO A 206 -5.53 -5.13 8.00
CA PRO A 206 -4.42 -4.75 8.88
C PRO A 206 -4.74 -5.11 10.32
N THR A 207 -3.90 -5.93 10.93
CA THR A 207 -4.08 -6.45 12.30
C THR A 207 -2.78 -6.31 13.05
N ILE A 208 -2.86 -6.20 14.38
CA ILE A 208 -1.71 -6.12 15.28
C ILE A 208 -1.59 -7.44 16.03
N ILE A 209 -0.36 -7.93 16.17
CA ILE A 209 0.03 -8.95 17.14
C ILE A 209 0.86 -8.23 18.21
N GLU A 210 0.50 -8.39 19.45
CA GLU A 210 1.25 -7.86 20.59
C GLU A 210 2.36 -8.82 20.97
N ALA A 211 3.57 -8.30 21.16
CA ALA A 211 4.70 -9.01 21.74
C ALA A 211 4.97 -8.40 23.12
N PHE A 212 4.82 -9.24 24.14
CA PHE A 212 4.86 -8.82 25.52
C PHE A 212 6.29 -8.56 26.01
N SER A 213 6.46 -7.59 26.91
CA SER A 213 7.70 -7.36 27.65
C SER A 213 7.84 -8.37 28.79
N GLU A 214 9.07 -8.52 29.29
CA GLU A 214 9.32 -9.40 30.47
C GLU A 214 8.49 -8.98 31.68
N GLU A 215 8.41 -7.66 31.92
CA GLU A 215 7.61 -7.09 32.99
C GLU A 215 6.11 -7.43 32.86
N ALA A 216 5.60 -7.42 31.63
CA ALA A 216 4.22 -7.78 31.33
C ALA A 216 3.94 -9.28 31.56
N ILE A 217 4.90 -10.14 31.25
CA ILE A 217 4.80 -11.59 31.48
C ILE A 217 4.80 -11.89 33.00
N LEU A 218 5.72 -11.29 33.75
CA LEU A 218 5.80 -11.43 35.21
C LEU A 218 4.56 -10.89 35.94
N ALA A 219 3.97 -9.82 35.45
CA ALA A 219 2.76 -9.21 36.00
C ALA A 219 1.47 -9.95 35.64
N SER A 220 1.55 -11.00 34.83
CA SER A 220 0.38 -11.76 34.38
C SER A 220 -0.26 -12.54 35.56
N PRO A 221 -1.59 -12.48 35.69
CA PRO A 221 -2.27 -13.07 36.89
C PRO A 221 -2.07 -14.57 37.02
N ASN A 222 -2.02 -15.30 35.90
CA ASN A 222 -1.91 -16.77 35.93
C ASN A 222 -0.50 -17.27 35.58
N PHE A 223 0.51 -16.38 35.53
CA PHE A 223 1.87 -16.78 35.19
C PHE A 223 2.49 -17.71 36.25
N SER A 224 2.12 -17.53 37.53
CA SER A 224 2.56 -18.39 38.64
C SER A 224 2.10 -19.86 38.52
N ALA A 225 1.16 -20.18 37.64
CA ALA A 225 0.76 -21.57 37.36
C ALA A 225 1.76 -22.29 36.42
N PHE A 226 2.65 -21.56 35.80
CA PHE A 226 3.71 -22.12 34.98
C PHE A 226 5.00 -22.19 35.80
N GLU A 227 5.62 -23.35 35.88
CA GLU A 227 6.95 -23.53 36.48
C GLU A 227 8.01 -23.04 35.48
N VAL A 228 8.27 -21.73 35.46
CA VAL A 228 9.27 -21.10 34.60
C VAL A 228 10.32 -20.42 35.45
N ASP A 229 11.59 -20.78 35.23
CA ASP A 229 12.70 -20.12 35.88
C ASP A 229 12.86 -18.68 35.29
N GLU A 230 13.16 -17.71 36.13
CA GLU A 230 13.34 -16.30 35.74
C GLU A 230 14.44 -16.14 34.69
N GLU A 231 15.47 -17.00 34.70
CA GLU A 231 16.57 -16.98 33.70
C GLU A 231 16.13 -17.35 32.28
N VAL A 232 14.98 -18.03 32.15
CA VAL A 232 14.42 -18.46 30.85
C VAL A 232 13.57 -17.36 30.17
N LEU A 233 13.08 -16.39 30.95
CA LEU A 233 12.18 -15.34 30.46
C LEU A 233 12.74 -14.50 29.30
N PRO A 234 14.01 -14.03 29.34
CA PRO A 234 14.60 -13.30 28.21
C PRO A 234 14.59 -14.12 26.92
N ASN A 235 14.96 -15.41 27.01
CA ASN A 235 14.98 -16.32 25.86
C ASN A 235 13.57 -16.58 25.33
N LEU A 236 12.59 -16.75 26.22
CA LEU A 236 11.17 -16.93 25.86
C LEU A 236 10.64 -15.71 25.10
N ARG A 237 10.96 -14.50 25.55
CA ARG A 237 10.57 -13.24 24.90
C ARG A 237 11.16 -13.13 23.50
N GLU A 238 12.45 -13.38 23.35
CA GLU A 238 13.14 -13.31 22.07
C GLU A 238 12.57 -14.34 21.09
N TYR A 239 12.38 -15.57 21.55
CA TYR A 239 11.77 -16.64 20.78
C TYR A 239 10.31 -16.31 20.36
N ALA A 240 9.50 -15.76 21.27
CA ALA A 240 8.13 -15.37 21.00
C ALA A 240 8.05 -14.22 19.96
N LEU A 241 8.98 -13.25 20.04
CA LEU A 241 9.08 -12.18 19.08
C LEU A 241 9.43 -12.73 17.69
N ALA A 242 10.43 -13.62 17.59
CA ALA A 242 10.83 -14.24 16.33
C ALA A 242 9.70 -15.05 15.70
N ASN A 243 8.94 -15.82 16.51
CA ASN A 243 7.78 -16.57 16.06
C ASN A 243 6.64 -15.69 15.56
N SER A 244 6.31 -14.64 16.30
CA SER A 244 5.27 -13.70 15.91
C SER A 244 5.64 -12.94 14.63
N LEU A 245 6.91 -12.59 14.46
CA LEU A 245 7.44 -12.01 13.21
C LEU A 245 7.36 -13.01 12.05
N TYR A 246 7.76 -14.26 12.27
CA TYR A 246 7.67 -15.30 11.25
C TYR A 246 6.22 -15.50 10.78
N TRP A 247 5.29 -15.60 11.71
CA TRP A 247 3.87 -15.68 11.41
C TRP A 247 3.40 -14.45 10.59
N ALA A 248 3.67 -13.25 11.08
CA ALA A 248 3.27 -12.02 10.42
C ALA A 248 3.86 -11.88 9.00
N LEU A 249 5.12 -12.28 8.79
CA LEU A 249 5.79 -12.26 7.49
C LEU A 249 5.18 -13.28 6.52
N CYS A 250 4.94 -14.52 6.95
CA CYS A 250 4.33 -15.56 6.10
C CYS A 250 2.90 -15.20 5.71
N GLU A 251 2.12 -14.69 6.64
CA GLU A 251 0.74 -14.26 6.40
C GLU A 251 0.69 -13.03 5.51
N GLY A 252 1.54 -12.04 5.76
CA GLY A 252 1.69 -10.86 4.92
C GLY A 252 2.13 -11.20 3.49
N HIS A 253 3.01 -12.21 3.33
CA HIS A 253 3.43 -12.71 2.01
C HIS A 253 2.26 -13.38 1.26
N ALA A 254 1.46 -14.19 1.93
CA ALA A 254 0.27 -14.80 1.32
C ALA A 254 -0.75 -13.75 0.87
N CYS A 255 -0.97 -12.71 1.70
CA CYS A 255 -1.79 -11.54 1.35
C CYS A 255 -1.25 -10.80 0.12
N GLU A 256 0.05 -10.57 0.06
CA GLU A 256 0.72 -9.91 -1.06
C GLU A 256 0.52 -10.66 -2.37
N ILE A 257 0.76 -11.98 -2.38
CA ILE A 257 0.60 -12.82 -3.58
C ILE A 257 -0.86 -12.87 -4.04
N SER A 258 -1.80 -13.03 -3.11
CA SER A 258 -3.24 -13.02 -3.41
C SER A 258 -3.70 -11.68 -3.98
N ALA A 259 -3.32 -10.59 -3.34
CA ALA A 259 -3.65 -9.24 -3.81
C ALA A 259 -3.02 -8.94 -5.17
N ARG A 260 -1.79 -9.41 -5.43
CA ARG A 260 -1.13 -9.29 -6.74
C ARG A 260 -1.91 -10.05 -7.81
N ARG A 261 -2.34 -11.28 -7.55
CA ARG A 261 -3.16 -12.06 -8.48
C ARG A 261 -4.43 -11.28 -8.85
N ASN A 262 -5.14 -10.77 -7.85
CA ASN A 262 -6.39 -10.04 -8.07
C ASN A 262 -6.17 -8.70 -8.80
N ALA A 263 -5.12 -7.95 -8.44
CA ALA A 263 -4.75 -6.71 -9.10
C ALA A 263 -4.39 -6.91 -10.57
N MET A 264 -3.66 -7.99 -10.88
CA MET A 264 -3.27 -8.33 -12.24
C MET A 264 -4.44 -8.85 -13.08
N ASP A 265 -5.38 -9.59 -12.48
CA ASP A 265 -6.62 -9.99 -13.15
C ASP A 265 -7.46 -8.78 -13.55
N ASN A 266 -7.66 -7.84 -12.62
CA ASN A 266 -8.37 -6.61 -12.89
C ASN A 266 -7.65 -5.75 -13.94
N ALA A 267 -6.33 -5.63 -13.85
CA ALA A 267 -5.54 -4.89 -14.82
C ALA A 267 -5.63 -5.49 -16.23
N SER A 268 -5.61 -6.82 -16.36
CA SER A 268 -5.77 -7.51 -17.63
C SER A 268 -7.16 -7.31 -18.23
N LYS A 269 -8.23 -7.38 -17.42
CA LYS A 269 -9.60 -7.09 -17.86
C LYS A 269 -9.76 -5.65 -18.34
N ASN A 270 -9.26 -4.69 -17.57
CA ASN A 270 -9.28 -3.27 -17.93
C ASN A 270 -8.50 -3.01 -19.23
N ALA A 271 -7.35 -3.67 -19.41
CA ALA A 271 -6.57 -3.57 -20.64
C ALA A 271 -7.36 -4.11 -21.85
N GLY A 272 -8.06 -5.25 -21.71
CA GLY A 272 -8.94 -5.79 -22.75
C GLY A 272 -10.06 -4.84 -23.16
N GLU A 273 -10.71 -4.18 -22.19
CA GLU A 273 -11.71 -3.15 -22.47
C GLU A 273 -11.12 -1.95 -23.20
N MET A 274 -9.92 -1.51 -22.79
CA MET A 274 -9.23 -0.42 -23.45
C MET A 274 -8.83 -0.79 -24.90
N ILE A 275 -8.38 -2.01 -25.15
CA ILE A 275 -8.07 -2.51 -26.50
C ILE A 275 -9.31 -2.38 -27.40
N SER A 276 -10.48 -2.83 -26.91
CA SER A 276 -11.73 -2.73 -27.68
C SER A 276 -12.08 -1.28 -28.01
N LYS A 277 -12.00 -0.38 -27.04
CA LYS A 277 -12.25 1.07 -27.25
C LYS A 277 -11.29 1.68 -28.25
N TYR A 278 -9.99 1.42 -28.13
CA TYR A 278 -8.98 1.95 -29.06
C TYR A 278 -9.06 1.32 -30.45
N GLN A 279 -9.51 0.07 -30.57
CA GLN A 279 -9.72 -0.57 -31.87
C GLN A 279 -10.87 0.12 -32.65
N ILE A 280 -11.97 0.43 -31.97
CA ILE A 280 -13.09 1.19 -32.56
C ILE A 280 -12.60 2.59 -32.98
N LEU A 281 -11.87 3.28 -32.10
CA LEU A 281 -11.32 4.58 -32.39
C LEU A 281 -10.37 4.55 -33.60
N PHE A 282 -9.48 3.57 -33.67
CA PHE A 282 -8.55 3.35 -34.79
C PHE A 282 -9.32 3.19 -36.12
N ASN A 283 -10.31 2.30 -36.13
CA ASN A 283 -11.09 2.06 -37.35
C ASN A 283 -11.85 3.32 -37.80
N ARG A 284 -12.46 4.05 -36.83
CA ARG A 284 -13.15 5.32 -37.14
C ARG A 284 -12.20 6.39 -37.70
N THR A 285 -11.05 6.57 -37.05
CA THR A 285 -10.04 7.55 -37.47
C THR A 285 -9.46 7.17 -38.83
N ARG A 286 -9.18 5.89 -39.08
CA ARG A 286 -8.71 5.37 -40.37
C ARG A 286 -9.71 5.68 -41.48
N GLN A 287 -11.01 5.43 -41.25
CA GLN A 287 -12.05 5.75 -42.20
C GLN A 287 -12.13 7.26 -42.49
N ALA A 288 -12.01 8.10 -41.45
CA ALA A 288 -12.03 9.56 -41.62
C ALA A 288 -10.82 10.07 -42.43
N VAL A 289 -9.62 9.51 -42.20
CA VAL A 289 -8.41 9.85 -42.98
C VAL A 289 -8.59 9.45 -44.45
N ILE A 290 -9.02 8.21 -44.72
CA ILE A 290 -9.26 7.73 -46.09
C ILE A 290 -10.30 8.60 -46.82
N THR A 291 -11.40 8.95 -46.11
CA THR A 291 -12.44 9.83 -46.71
C THR A 291 -11.89 11.23 -46.96
N GLY A 292 -11.08 11.79 -46.04
CA GLY A 292 -10.43 13.09 -46.23
C GLY A 292 -9.50 13.10 -47.41
N GLU A 293 -8.60 12.12 -47.54
CA GLU A 293 -7.70 11.99 -48.69
C GLU A 293 -8.45 11.86 -50.02
N LEU A 294 -9.56 11.09 -50.01
CA LEU A 294 -10.40 10.92 -51.20
C LEU A 294 -11.09 12.24 -51.63
N VAL A 295 -11.60 13.01 -50.67
CA VAL A 295 -12.18 14.34 -50.90
C VAL A 295 -11.12 15.33 -51.42
N GLU A 296 -9.91 15.32 -50.86
CA GLU A 296 -8.81 16.17 -51.37
C GLU A 296 -8.43 15.83 -52.80
N ILE A 297 -8.35 14.54 -53.17
CA ILE A 297 -8.07 14.11 -54.54
C ILE A 297 -9.17 14.56 -55.48
N ILE A 298 -10.45 14.36 -55.14
CA ILE A 298 -11.59 14.78 -55.97
C ILE A 298 -11.62 16.28 -56.15
N THR A 299 -11.46 17.06 -55.06
CA THR A 299 -11.42 18.54 -55.15
C THR A 299 -10.24 19.03 -55.97
N GLY A 300 -9.06 18.39 -55.84
CA GLY A 300 -7.91 18.72 -56.68
C GLY A 300 -8.12 18.41 -58.17
N ALA A 301 -8.74 17.27 -58.49
CA ALA A 301 -9.07 16.88 -59.85
C ALA A 301 -10.11 17.82 -60.51
N THR A 302 -11.19 18.19 -59.78
CA THR A 302 -12.17 19.17 -60.25
C THR A 302 -11.56 20.54 -60.49
N ALA A 303 -10.76 21.05 -59.56
CA ALA A 303 -10.08 22.35 -59.75
C ALA A 303 -9.11 22.36 -60.92
N SER A 304 -8.48 21.23 -61.26
CA SER A 304 -7.60 21.08 -62.41
C SER A 304 -8.37 20.91 -63.72
N ALA A 305 -9.62 20.44 -63.70
CA ALA A 305 -10.46 20.34 -64.93
C ALA A 305 -11.14 21.66 -65.31
N ASP A 306 -11.29 22.56 -64.33
CA ASP A 306 -11.90 23.88 -64.50
C ASP A 306 -10.86 24.97 -64.94
N MET A 307 -9.56 24.62 -65.08
CA MET A 307 -8.49 25.46 -65.64
C MET A 307 -8.27 25.13 -67.10
#